data_54b317d12931975122ad0d7d36c402d5
#
_entry.id   54b317d12931975122ad0d7d36c402d5
#
_cell.length_a   1.000
_cell.length_b   1.000
_cell.length_c   1.000
_cell.angle_alpha   90.00
_cell.angle_beta   90.00
_cell.angle_gamma   90.00
#
_symmetry.space_group_name_H-M   'P 1'
#
loop_
_entity.id
_entity.type
_entity.pdbx_description
1 polymer ?
#
loop_
_entity_poly.entity_id
_entity_poly.type
_entity_poly.pdbx_seq_one_letter_code
_entity_poly.pdbx_strand_id
1 'polypeptide(L)'
;MKISITTPVWGCSTDNLIGLAKMAEDAGVYSILSPEVPPYSGLANANLMANYTSNTKVGTWISNIYLRHPVLCAGEAMTIHEFSGNRLLLGLGVSHKPVNTRLGIDMGDPIESMRNYVTSIRSYVDGSSEQINLKRKVEQFPIFIAGLTEKTAELAGEVADGLMPYLASTDHLQKLINSAKIGREKSSLNTDFCMTAGLPSFISEDEDKAVEAAIKGLSGYARLP
;
A
#
# COMPACT_ATOMS: atom_id res chain seq x y z
N MET A 1 10.86 -8.65 14.06
CA MET A 1 10.12 -7.47 13.53
C MET A 1 10.69 -7.12 12.16
N LYS A 2 9.86 -6.82 11.17
CA LYS A 2 10.31 -6.39 9.84
C LYS A 2 10.13 -4.88 9.74
N ILE A 3 11.16 -4.16 9.29
CA ILE A 3 11.13 -2.70 9.11
C ILE A 3 10.97 -2.41 7.63
N SER A 4 9.99 -1.58 7.31
CA SER A 4 9.75 -1.06 5.97
C SER A 4 9.81 0.45 5.98
N ILE A 5 10.18 1.06 4.87
CA ILE A 5 10.17 2.51 4.72
C ILE A 5 9.27 2.93 3.55
N THR A 6 8.79 4.16 3.60
CA THR A 6 8.09 4.79 2.48
C THR A 6 8.99 5.83 1.83
N THR A 7 8.84 5.99 0.52
CA THR A 7 9.50 7.10 -0.19
C THR A 7 8.85 8.43 0.17
N PRO A 8 9.58 9.55 0.03
CA PRO A 8 8.98 10.88 0.15
C PRO A 8 7.82 11.07 -0.82
N VAL A 9 6.80 11.81 -0.38
CA VAL A 9 5.63 12.16 -1.21
C VAL A 9 5.96 13.24 -2.23
N TRP A 10 6.81 14.21 -1.83
CA TRP A 10 7.12 15.40 -2.61
C TRP A 10 8.63 15.60 -2.77
N GLY A 11 9.02 16.22 -3.88
CA GLY A 11 10.40 16.66 -4.09
C GLY A 11 11.42 15.53 -4.33
N CYS A 12 10.96 14.32 -4.59
CA CYS A 12 11.83 13.19 -4.88
C CYS A 12 12.03 13.07 -6.40
N SER A 13 13.24 13.39 -6.88
CA SER A 13 13.60 13.13 -8.26
C SER A 13 13.79 11.62 -8.51
N THR A 14 13.80 11.22 -9.76
CA THR A 14 14.08 9.83 -10.15
C THR A 14 15.42 9.34 -9.58
N ASP A 15 16.47 10.16 -9.66
CA ASP A 15 17.79 9.81 -9.14
C ASP A 15 17.78 9.67 -7.61
N ASN A 16 17.06 10.53 -6.90
CA ASN A 16 16.90 10.43 -5.46
C ASN A 16 16.14 9.16 -5.08
N LEU A 17 15.11 8.79 -5.84
CA LEU A 17 14.35 7.56 -5.61
C LEU A 17 15.23 6.32 -5.79
N ILE A 18 16.07 6.30 -6.83
CA ILE A 18 17.04 5.23 -7.09
C ILE A 18 18.07 5.15 -5.95
N GLY A 19 18.61 6.30 -5.53
CA GLY A 19 19.55 6.39 -4.42
C GLY A 19 18.94 5.85 -3.12
N LEU A 20 17.71 6.25 -2.81
CA LEU A 20 16.99 5.79 -1.63
C LEU A 20 16.72 4.27 -1.67
N ALA A 21 16.37 3.72 -2.83
CA ALA A 21 16.14 2.29 -2.98
C ALA A 21 17.41 1.47 -2.70
N LYS A 22 18.56 1.91 -3.24
CA LYS A 22 19.86 1.27 -2.97
C LYS A 22 20.26 1.36 -1.50
N MET A 23 20.14 2.54 -0.89
CA MET A 23 20.42 2.72 0.52
C MET A 23 19.54 1.83 1.42
N ALA A 24 18.26 1.69 1.08
CA ALA A 24 17.34 0.82 1.80
C ALA A 24 17.74 -0.66 1.70
N GLU A 25 18.18 -1.10 0.53
CA GLU A 25 18.68 -2.46 0.33
C GLU A 25 19.98 -2.70 1.11
N ASP A 26 20.94 -1.81 1.01
CA ASP A 26 22.22 -1.89 1.73
C ASP A 26 22.02 -1.91 3.25
N ALA A 27 21.01 -1.21 3.76
CA ALA A 27 20.61 -1.21 5.16
C ALA A 27 19.79 -2.44 5.58
N GLY A 28 19.48 -3.36 4.68
CA GLY A 28 18.68 -4.56 4.97
C GLY A 28 17.21 -4.28 5.29
N VAL A 29 16.64 -3.20 4.77
CA VAL A 29 15.23 -2.85 4.93
C VAL A 29 14.36 -3.91 4.25
N TYR A 30 13.32 -4.38 4.92
CA TYR A 30 12.44 -5.44 4.41
C TYR A 30 11.69 -5.02 3.14
N SER A 31 11.14 -3.81 3.13
CA SER A 31 10.50 -3.27 1.93
C SER A 31 10.62 -1.76 1.82
N ILE A 32 10.64 -1.26 0.60
CA ILE A 32 10.49 0.15 0.26
C ILE A 32 9.20 0.34 -0.54
N LEU A 33 8.33 1.21 -0.05
CA LEU A 33 6.99 1.40 -0.58
C LEU A 33 6.81 2.84 -1.04
N SER A 34 6.16 3.03 -2.19
CA SER A 34 5.88 4.37 -2.71
C SER A 34 4.43 4.77 -2.51
N PRO A 35 4.15 5.94 -1.94
CA PRO A 35 2.81 6.50 -1.93
C PRO A 35 2.41 6.92 -3.36
N GLU A 36 1.09 6.86 -3.64
CA GLU A 36 0.53 7.38 -4.87
C GLU A 36 -0.19 8.69 -4.57
N VAL A 37 0.45 9.78 -4.95
CA VAL A 37 -0.11 11.13 -4.81
C VAL A 37 -0.03 11.81 -6.18
N PRO A 38 -1.17 12.02 -6.85
CA PRO A 38 -1.18 12.59 -8.18
C PRO A 38 -0.36 13.89 -8.30
N PRO A 39 0.47 14.01 -9.35
CA PRO A 39 0.54 13.18 -10.55
C PRO A 39 1.49 11.97 -10.45
N TYR A 40 2.05 11.64 -9.30
CA TYR A 40 3.03 10.56 -9.15
C TYR A 40 2.34 9.20 -9.02
N SER A 41 2.81 8.23 -9.79
CA SER A 41 2.32 6.84 -9.74
C SER A 41 3.16 5.99 -8.79
N GLY A 42 2.52 5.42 -7.78
CA GLY A 42 3.17 4.51 -6.84
C GLY A 42 3.70 3.24 -7.52
N LEU A 43 2.97 2.69 -8.50
CA LEU A 43 3.41 1.50 -9.25
C LEU A 43 4.58 1.80 -10.19
N ALA A 44 4.60 2.97 -10.85
CA ALA A 44 5.75 3.36 -11.65
C ALA A 44 7.03 3.49 -10.79
N ASN A 45 6.91 4.09 -9.60
CA ASN A 45 8.00 4.17 -8.65
C ASN A 45 8.42 2.79 -8.13
N ALA A 46 7.48 1.89 -7.83
CA ALA A 46 7.77 0.53 -7.41
C ALA A 46 8.53 -0.24 -8.51
N ASN A 47 8.14 -0.09 -9.78
CA ASN A 47 8.86 -0.67 -10.91
C ASN A 47 10.28 -0.12 -11.02
N LEU A 48 10.44 1.19 -10.88
CA LEU A 48 11.76 1.81 -10.89
C LEU A 48 12.65 1.24 -9.77
N MET A 49 12.15 1.21 -8.54
CA MET A 49 12.90 0.67 -7.39
C MET A 49 13.25 -0.80 -7.58
N ALA A 50 12.36 -1.60 -8.19
CA ALA A 50 12.61 -3.01 -8.50
C ALA A 50 13.82 -3.21 -9.44
N ASN A 51 14.05 -2.27 -10.36
CA ASN A 51 15.19 -2.31 -11.27
C ASN A 51 16.54 -2.06 -10.61
N TYR A 52 16.56 -1.43 -9.45
CA TYR A 52 17.79 -1.04 -8.75
C TYR A 52 18.00 -1.74 -7.41
N THR A 53 17.18 -2.74 -7.12
CA THR A 53 17.26 -3.60 -5.93
C THR A 53 17.15 -5.05 -6.33
N SER A 54 17.69 -5.97 -5.49
CA SER A 54 17.70 -7.41 -5.75
C SER A 54 16.99 -8.22 -4.67
N ASN A 55 16.95 -7.75 -3.43
CA ASN A 55 16.42 -8.48 -2.28
C ASN A 55 15.28 -7.76 -1.57
N THR A 56 15.38 -6.42 -1.44
CA THR A 56 14.35 -5.61 -0.78
C THR A 56 13.03 -5.70 -1.54
N LYS A 57 11.93 -5.94 -0.83
CA LYS A 57 10.60 -5.90 -1.43
C LYS A 57 10.24 -4.47 -1.84
N VAL A 58 9.51 -4.34 -2.93
CA VAL A 58 9.08 -3.05 -3.48
C VAL A 58 7.55 -3.02 -3.58
N GLY A 59 6.95 -1.85 -3.54
CA GLY A 59 5.50 -1.78 -3.67
C GLY A 59 4.92 -0.41 -3.43
N THR A 60 3.65 -0.39 -3.05
CA THR A 60 2.89 0.85 -2.85
C THR A 60 2.41 0.97 -1.41
N TRP A 61 2.42 2.21 -0.91
CA TRP A 61 1.74 2.59 0.34
C TRP A 61 1.08 3.96 0.17
N ILE A 62 -0.01 3.99 -0.42
CA ILE A 62 -0.85 3.00 -1.11
C ILE A 62 -1.11 3.48 -2.54
N SER A 63 -1.52 2.56 -3.41
CA SER A 63 -2.10 2.92 -4.69
C SER A 63 -3.59 3.17 -4.53
N ASN A 64 -4.08 4.29 -5.08
CA ASN A 64 -5.47 4.69 -5.00
C ASN A 64 -6.32 3.90 -6.03
N ILE A 65 -7.28 3.12 -5.55
CA ILE A 65 -8.14 2.25 -6.37
C ILE A 65 -8.97 3.01 -7.41
N TYR A 66 -9.22 4.29 -7.20
CA TYR A 66 -10.02 5.12 -8.11
C TYR A 66 -9.23 5.71 -9.28
N LEU A 67 -7.89 5.62 -9.26
CA LEU A 67 -7.06 6.24 -10.31
C LEU A 67 -6.80 5.31 -11.49
N ARG A 68 -7.08 4.02 -11.38
CA ARG A 68 -6.91 3.07 -12.49
C ARG A 68 -7.90 1.91 -12.39
N HIS A 69 -8.26 1.38 -13.54
CA HIS A 69 -9.10 0.19 -13.60
C HIS A 69 -8.35 -1.03 -13.01
N PRO A 70 -9.03 -1.94 -12.26
CA PRO A 70 -8.37 -3.08 -11.62
C PRO A 70 -7.64 -4.01 -12.59
N VAL A 71 -8.09 -4.15 -13.84
CA VAL A 71 -7.39 -4.96 -14.86
C VAL A 71 -6.02 -4.38 -15.20
N LEU A 72 -5.92 -3.05 -15.30
CA LEU A 72 -4.65 -2.38 -15.58
C LEU A 72 -3.72 -2.48 -14.37
N CYS A 73 -4.27 -2.26 -13.16
CA CYS A 73 -3.52 -2.45 -11.92
C CYS A 73 -2.98 -3.87 -11.77
N ALA A 74 -3.78 -4.89 -12.08
CA ALA A 74 -3.34 -6.28 -12.09
C ALA A 74 -2.19 -6.52 -13.08
N GLY A 75 -2.31 -6.02 -14.31
CA GLY A 75 -1.27 -6.16 -15.34
C GLY A 75 0.05 -5.50 -14.96
N GLU A 76 -0.01 -4.28 -14.38
CA GLU A 76 1.18 -3.57 -13.86
C GLU A 76 1.80 -4.34 -12.69
N ALA A 77 0.98 -4.76 -11.72
CA ALA A 77 1.42 -5.52 -10.54
C ALA A 77 2.07 -6.87 -10.93
N MET A 78 1.45 -7.62 -11.84
CA MET A 78 2.02 -8.86 -12.38
C MET A 78 3.39 -8.62 -13.03
N THR A 79 3.52 -7.53 -13.79
CA THR A 79 4.78 -7.19 -14.45
C THR A 79 5.89 -6.89 -13.44
N ILE A 80 5.59 -6.07 -12.43
CA ILE A 80 6.56 -5.74 -11.38
C ILE A 80 6.92 -6.98 -10.56
N HIS A 81 5.92 -7.80 -10.22
CA HIS A 81 6.13 -9.01 -9.41
C HIS A 81 7.06 -10.00 -10.10
N GLU A 82 6.77 -10.36 -11.34
CA GLU A 82 7.58 -11.27 -12.14
C GLU A 82 8.98 -10.71 -12.38
N PHE A 83 9.09 -9.47 -12.87
CA PHE A 83 10.37 -8.83 -13.14
C PHE A 83 11.26 -8.71 -11.91
N SER A 84 10.68 -8.42 -10.76
CA SER A 84 11.41 -8.28 -9.50
C SER A 84 11.79 -9.62 -8.84
N GLY A 85 11.43 -10.77 -9.40
CA GLY A 85 11.62 -12.06 -8.73
C GLY A 85 10.72 -12.21 -7.50
N ASN A 86 9.44 -11.92 -7.66
CA ASN A 86 8.38 -12.10 -6.64
C ASN A 86 8.53 -11.20 -5.40
N ARG A 87 8.98 -9.95 -5.61
CA ARG A 87 9.23 -8.99 -4.52
C ARG A 87 8.15 -7.91 -4.35
N LEU A 88 7.06 -7.93 -5.14
CA LEU A 88 6.00 -6.93 -5.02
C LEU A 88 5.20 -7.09 -3.73
N LEU A 89 4.90 -5.96 -3.07
CA LEU A 89 3.85 -5.77 -2.06
C LEU A 89 2.85 -4.74 -2.60
N LEU A 90 1.65 -5.16 -2.92
CA LEU A 90 0.62 -4.26 -3.45
C LEU A 90 -0.23 -3.69 -2.31
N GLY A 91 0.06 -2.47 -1.89
CA GLY A 91 -0.76 -1.72 -0.95
C GLY A 91 -1.83 -0.91 -1.69
N LEU A 92 -3.09 -1.10 -1.34
CA LEU A 92 -4.25 -0.45 -1.93
C LEU A 92 -4.98 0.42 -0.91
N GLY A 93 -5.55 1.52 -1.35
CA GLY A 93 -6.34 2.40 -0.50
C GLY A 93 -7.34 3.23 -1.30
N VAL A 94 -8.25 3.86 -0.57
CA VAL A 94 -9.28 4.73 -1.16
C VAL A 94 -8.87 6.20 -1.22
N SER A 95 -7.66 6.53 -0.75
CA SER A 95 -7.17 7.90 -0.59
C SER A 95 -8.08 8.75 0.31
N HIS A 96 -7.94 10.07 0.25
CA HIS A 96 -8.75 11.01 1.03
C HIS A 96 -9.85 11.61 0.18
N LYS A 97 -11.08 11.68 0.72
CA LYS A 97 -12.24 12.23 0.02
C LYS A 97 -11.97 13.60 -0.62
N PRO A 98 -11.32 14.59 0.06
CA PRO A 98 -11.02 15.88 -0.56
C PRO A 98 -10.12 15.78 -1.80
N VAL A 99 -9.19 14.83 -1.83
CA VAL A 99 -8.30 14.61 -2.99
C VAL A 99 -9.10 14.04 -4.15
N ASN A 100 -9.88 12.99 -3.92
CA ASN A 100 -10.71 12.37 -4.95
C ASN A 100 -11.75 13.35 -5.52
N THR A 101 -12.39 14.15 -4.67
CA THR A 101 -13.36 15.17 -5.11
C THR A 101 -12.72 16.20 -6.05
N ARG A 102 -11.49 16.68 -5.76
CA ARG A 102 -10.77 17.60 -6.66
C ARG A 102 -10.43 17.00 -8.00
N LEU A 103 -10.31 15.69 -8.08
CA LEU A 103 -10.08 14.93 -9.31
C LEU A 103 -11.40 14.55 -10.03
N GLY A 104 -12.54 14.98 -9.53
CA GLY A 104 -13.85 14.64 -10.09
C GLY A 104 -14.28 13.20 -9.86
N ILE A 105 -13.68 12.52 -8.89
CA ILE A 105 -13.96 11.12 -8.59
C ILE A 105 -15.12 11.03 -7.59
N ASP A 106 -16.18 10.32 -7.98
CA ASP A 106 -17.21 9.85 -7.07
C ASP A 106 -16.77 8.52 -6.46
N MET A 107 -16.64 8.48 -5.14
CA MET A 107 -16.13 7.29 -4.43
C MET A 107 -17.21 6.22 -4.20
N GLY A 108 -18.50 6.57 -4.27
CA GLY A 108 -19.57 5.65 -3.90
C GLY A 108 -19.40 5.10 -2.48
N ASP A 109 -19.64 3.78 -2.31
CA ASP A 109 -19.28 3.05 -1.07
C ASP A 109 -17.82 2.56 -1.15
N PRO A 110 -16.91 3.13 -0.34
CA PRO A 110 -15.52 2.76 -0.38
C PRO A 110 -15.22 1.30 0.05
N ILE A 111 -16.05 0.72 0.91
CA ILE A 111 -15.88 -0.67 1.36
C ILE A 111 -16.21 -1.63 0.22
N GLU A 112 -17.35 -1.41 -0.44
CA GLU A 112 -17.74 -2.21 -1.59
C GLU A 112 -16.79 -2.01 -2.78
N SER A 113 -16.41 -0.78 -3.06
CA SER A 113 -15.44 -0.46 -4.11
C SER A 113 -14.12 -1.18 -3.90
N MET A 114 -13.58 -1.18 -2.68
CA MET A 114 -12.34 -1.87 -2.33
C MET A 114 -12.49 -3.39 -2.44
N ARG A 115 -13.61 -3.95 -1.96
CA ARG A 115 -13.91 -5.39 -2.10
C ARG A 115 -13.86 -5.82 -3.56
N ASN A 116 -14.62 -5.14 -4.40
CA ASN A 116 -14.74 -5.45 -5.82
C ASN A 116 -13.40 -5.28 -6.53
N TYR A 117 -12.62 -4.26 -6.15
CA TYR A 117 -11.31 -4.00 -6.74
C TYR A 117 -10.31 -5.12 -6.42
N VAL A 118 -10.19 -5.53 -5.16
CA VAL A 118 -9.28 -6.60 -4.73
C VAL A 118 -9.69 -7.94 -5.34
N THR A 119 -10.98 -8.27 -5.30
CA THR A 119 -11.52 -9.50 -5.88
C THR A 119 -11.25 -9.56 -7.39
N SER A 120 -11.44 -8.46 -8.11
CA SER A 120 -11.12 -8.36 -9.54
C SER A 120 -9.63 -8.58 -9.80
N ILE A 121 -8.73 -7.93 -9.05
CA ILE A 121 -7.28 -8.16 -9.22
C ILE A 121 -6.95 -9.65 -9.04
N ARG A 122 -7.44 -10.29 -7.98
CA ARG A 122 -7.17 -11.71 -7.73
C ARG A 122 -7.66 -12.58 -8.87
N SER A 123 -8.88 -12.34 -9.38
CA SER A 123 -9.43 -13.12 -10.50
C SER A 123 -8.65 -12.92 -11.80
N TYR A 124 -8.07 -11.75 -12.03
CA TYR A 124 -7.18 -11.53 -13.19
C TYR A 124 -5.84 -12.25 -13.02
N VAL A 125 -5.28 -12.28 -11.81
CA VAL A 125 -3.99 -12.89 -11.53
C VAL A 125 -4.07 -14.43 -11.56
N ASP A 126 -5.13 -15.03 -11.01
CA ASP A 126 -5.32 -16.49 -11.01
C ASP A 126 -5.97 -17.03 -12.29
N GLY A 127 -6.45 -16.13 -13.16
CA GLY A 127 -7.07 -16.47 -14.44
C GLY A 127 -8.51 -16.95 -14.33
N SER A 128 -9.17 -16.78 -13.18
CA SER A 128 -10.59 -17.15 -12.98
C SER A 128 -11.57 -16.10 -13.50
N SER A 129 -11.09 -14.92 -13.96
CA SER A 129 -11.94 -13.87 -14.48
C SER A 129 -12.66 -14.29 -15.77
N GLU A 130 -13.99 -14.20 -15.77
CA GLU A 130 -14.81 -14.42 -16.96
C GLU A 130 -14.76 -13.24 -17.94
N GLN A 131 -14.40 -12.04 -17.46
CA GLN A 131 -14.41 -10.82 -18.26
C GLN A 131 -13.17 -10.70 -19.15
N ILE A 132 -12.00 -10.92 -18.60
CA ILE A 132 -10.71 -10.75 -19.29
C ILE A 132 -9.75 -11.85 -18.81
N ASN A 133 -9.24 -12.65 -19.74
CA ASN A 133 -8.15 -13.57 -19.46
C ASN A 133 -6.82 -12.92 -19.90
N LEU A 134 -5.96 -12.59 -18.94
CA LEU A 134 -4.67 -11.98 -19.22
C LEU A 134 -3.66 -12.94 -19.89
N LYS A 135 -4.01 -14.23 -20.02
CA LYS A 135 -3.15 -15.28 -20.65
C LYS A 135 -1.72 -15.31 -20.12
N ARG A 136 -1.56 -14.85 -18.88
CA ARG A 136 -0.27 -14.75 -18.18
C ARG A 136 -0.43 -15.36 -16.80
N LYS A 137 0.48 -16.22 -16.43
CA LYS A 137 0.50 -16.83 -15.09
C LYS A 137 1.69 -16.26 -14.33
N VAL A 138 1.45 -15.67 -13.19
CA VAL A 138 2.46 -15.27 -12.22
C VAL A 138 2.09 -15.83 -10.86
N GLU A 139 3.06 -15.94 -9.96
CA GLU A 139 2.77 -16.25 -8.57
C GLU A 139 1.87 -15.16 -7.94
N GLN A 140 1.04 -15.56 -6.99
CA GLN A 140 0.22 -14.62 -6.23
C GLN A 140 1.12 -13.68 -5.43
N PHE A 141 0.85 -12.41 -5.51
CA PHE A 141 1.53 -11.38 -4.72
C PHE A 141 0.67 -10.92 -3.55
N PRO A 142 1.29 -10.51 -2.44
CA PRO A 142 0.54 -10.01 -1.29
C PRO A 142 -0.20 -8.71 -1.62
N ILE A 143 -1.49 -8.66 -1.27
CA ILE A 143 -2.34 -7.47 -1.36
C ILE A 143 -2.65 -6.99 0.05
N PHE A 144 -2.35 -5.72 0.32
CA PHE A 144 -2.62 -5.07 1.59
C PHE A 144 -3.65 -3.96 1.39
N ILE A 145 -4.55 -3.78 2.35
CA ILE A 145 -5.52 -2.68 2.34
C ILE A 145 -5.11 -1.66 3.41
N ALA A 146 -5.08 -0.37 3.04
CA ALA A 146 -4.92 0.71 4.01
C ALA A 146 -6.26 1.11 4.60
N GLY A 147 -6.32 1.30 5.91
CA GLY A 147 -7.52 1.76 6.58
C GLY A 147 -7.38 1.84 8.09
N LEU A 148 -8.27 2.63 8.68
CA LEU A 148 -8.30 2.93 10.12
C LEU A 148 -9.66 2.58 10.76
N THR A 149 -10.62 2.05 10.00
CA THR A 149 -11.92 1.68 10.57
C THR A 149 -12.03 0.17 10.78
N GLU A 150 -12.81 -0.23 11.76
CA GLU A 150 -13.09 -1.65 12.02
C GLU A 150 -13.68 -2.34 10.79
N LYS A 151 -14.55 -1.65 10.04
CA LYS A 151 -15.11 -2.17 8.78
C LYS A 151 -14.04 -2.44 7.73
N THR A 152 -13.08 -1.52 7.57
CA THR A 152 -11.96 -1.72 6.64
C THR A 152 -11.05 -2.84 7.09
N ALA A 153 -10.83 -2.99 8.41
CA ALA A 153 -10.02 -4.07 8.96
C ALA A 153 -10.70 -5.45 8.76
N GLU A 154 -12.00 -5.54 8.97
CA GLU A 154 -12.78 -6.75 8.68
C GLU A 154 -12.71 -7.10 7.19
N LEU A 155 -12.93 -6.12 6.30
CA LEU A 155 -12.76 -6.33 4.87
C LEU A 155 -11.36 -6.82 4.50
N ALA A 156 -10.31 -6.21 5.07
CA ALA A 156 -8.93 -6.62 4.82
C ALA A 156 -8.70 -8.08 5.23
N GLY A 157 -9.22 -8.48 6.39
CA GLY A 157 -9.18 -9.87 6.85
C GLY A 157 -9.83 -10.83 5.87
N GLU A 158 -10.94 -10.43 5.27
CA GLU A 158 -11.71 -11.29 4.35
C GLU A 158 -11.04 -11.45 2.98
N VAL A 159 -10.58 -10.37 2.36
CA VAL A 159 -10.17 -10.38 0.93
C VAL A 159 -8.69 -10.10 0.68
N ALA A 160 -7.92 -9.70 1.70
CA ALA A 160 -6.52 -9.28 1.55
C ALA A 160 -5.55 -10.14 2.39
N ASP A 161 -4.25 -9.94 2.16
CA ASP A 161 -3.19 -10.60 2.93
C ASP A 161 -2.70 -9.75 4.10
N GLY A 162 -3.21 -8.52 4.21
CA GLY A 162 -2.85 -7.67 5.36
C GLY A 162 -3.57 -6.33 5.39
N LEU A 163 -3.36 -5.64 6.52
CA LEU A 163 -3.86 -4.28 6.78
C LEU A 163 -2.69 -3.32 7.03
N MET A 164 -2.80 -2.12 6.49
CA MET A 164 -1.82 -1.03 6.59
C MET A 164 -2.43 0.20 7.28
N PRO A 165 -2.60 0.21 8.60
CA PRO A 165 -3.02 1.41 9.33
C PRO A 165 -1.86 2.42 9.44
N TYR A 166 -2.20 3.71 9.43
CA TYR A 166 -1.27 4.81 9.59
C TYR A 166 -1.69 5.71 10.74
N LEU A 167 -0.76 6.08 11.62
CA LEU A 167 -1.02 6.93 12.79
C LEU A 167 -2.08 6.36 13.77
N ALA A 168 -2.15 5.05 13.92
CA ALA A 168 -3.04 4.42 14.87
C ALA A 168 -2.37 4.24 16.23
N SER A 169 -3.10 4.51 17.32
CA SER A 169 -2.64 4.18 18.67
C SER A 169 -2.65 2.66 18.92
N THR A 170 -1.92 2.21 19.93
CA THR A 170 -1.87 0.78 20.30
C THR A 170 -3.25 0.19 20.58
N ASP A 171 -4.09 0.94 21.30
CA ASP A 171 -5.47 0.50 21.61
C ASP A 171 -6.32 0.40 20.36
N HIS A 172 -6.13 1.35 19.42
CA HIS A 172 -6.84 1.32 18.15
C HIS A 172 -6.35 0.16 17.27
N LEU A 173 -5.04 -0.08 17.20
CA LEU A 173 -4.48 -1.24 16.50
C LEU A 173 -5.06 -2.55 17.03
N GLN A 174 -5.27 -2.68 18.35
CA GLN A 174 -5.87 -3.89 18.92
C GLN A 174 -7.32 -4.10 18.44
N LYS A 175 -8.10 -3.03 18.30
CA LYS A 175 -9.47 -3.10 17.73
C LYS A 175 -9.42 -3.54 16.26
N LEU A 176 -8.53 -2.96 15.48
CA LEU A 176 -8.35 -3.34 14.08
C LEU A 176 -7.92 -4.80 13.92
N ILE A 177 -7.03 -5.29 14.78
CA ILE A 177 -6.62 -6.71 14.80
C ILE A 177 -7.82 -7.61 15.06
N ASN A 178 -8.67 -7.27 16.02
CA ASN A 178 -9.85 -8.07 16.34
C ASN A 178 -10.84 -8.09 15.17
N SER A 179 -11.09 -6.95 14.53
CA SER A 179 -11.97 -6.87 13.36
C SER A 179 -11.38 -7.63 12.15
N ALA A 180 -10.08 -7.56 11.93
CA ALA A 180 -9.43 -8.32 10.87
C ALA A 180 -9.54 -9.85 11.09
N LYS A 181 -9.47 -10.32 12.33
CA LYS A 181 -9.72 -11.73 12.66
C LYS A 181 -11.12 -12.17 12.28
N ILE A 182 -12.16 -11.35 12.58
CA ILE A 182 -13.55 -11.64 12.19
C ILE A 182 -13.65 -11.75 10.65
N GLY A 183 -13.01 -10.87 9.92
CA GLY A 183 -12.95 -10.95 8.47
C GLY A 183 -12.21 -12.21 7.99
N ARG A 184 -11.12 -12.58 8.67
CA ARG A 184 -10.32 -13.77 8.30
C ARG A 184 -11.08 -15.07 8.46
N GLU A 185 -11.98 -15.18 9.44
CA GLU A 185 -12.86 -16.34 9.61
C GLU A 185 -13.83 -16.54 8.42
N LYS A 186 -14.12 -15.48 7.66
CA LYS A 186 -14.95 -15.49 6.45
C LYS A 186 -14.14 -15.70 5.16
N SER A 187 -12.82 -15.65 5.26
CA SER A 187 -11.92 -15.67 4.10
C SER A 187 -11.74 -17.07 3.54
N SER A 188 -11.69 -17.18 2.23
CA SER A 188 -11.21 -18.38 1.52
C SER A 188 -9.70 -18.39 1.28
N LEU A 189 -9.00 -17.31 1.64
CA LEU A 189 -7.57 -17.21 1.42
C LEU A 189 -6.78 -18.06 2.40
N ASN A 190 -5.86 -18.87 1.90
CA ASN A 190 -4.96 -19.70 2.70
C ASN A 190 -3.56 -19.06 2.80
N THR A 191 -3.53 -17.78 3.20
CA THR A 191 -2.30 -17.01 3.40
C THR A 191 -2.24 -16.46 4.82
N ASP A 192 -1.05 -16.26 5.35
CA ASP A 192 -0.89 -15.57 6.63
C ASP A 192 -1.33 -14.11 6.51
N PHE A 193 -2.14 -13.65 7.47
CA PHE A 193 -2.55 -12.26 7.52
C PHE A 193 -1.52 -11.41 8.26
N CYS A 194 -1.06 -10.34 7.62
CA CYS A 194 -0.05 -9.43 8.18
C CYS A 194 -0.66 -8.08 8.59
N MET A 195 -0.46 -7.68 9.84
CA MET A 195 -0.74 -6.34 10.31
C MET A 195 0.54 -5.51 10.28
N THR A 196 0.53 -4.39 9.58
CA THR A 196 1.60 -3.39 9.67
C THR A 196 1.20 -2.25 10.61
N ALA A 197 2.13 -1.38 10.98
CA ALA A 197 1.85 -0.13 11.67
C ALA A 197 2.70 0.97 11.05
N GLY A 198 2.05 1.92 10.39
CA GLY A 198 2.71 3.08 9.81
C GLY A 198 2.86 4.21 10.82
N LEU A 199 4.10 4.62 11.04
CA LEU A 199 4.44 5.73 11.92
C LEU A 199 5.34 6.72 11.18
N PRO A 200 5.01 8.03 11.21
CA PRO A 200 5.95 9.04 10.75
C PRO A 200 7.14 9.07 11.71
N SER A 201 8.33 9.17 11.14
CA SER A 201 9.56 9.21 11.93
C SER A 201 10.33 10.47 11.58
N PHE A 202 10.72 11.23 12.59
CA PHE A 202 11.49 12.47 12.48
C PHE A 202 12.77 12.28 13.29
N ILE A 203 13.91 12.27 12.60
CA ILE A 203 15.20 11.94 13.20
C ILE A 203 16.11 13.16 13.08
N SER A 204 16.69 13.59 14.21
CA SER A 204 17.70 14.64 14.30
C SER A 204 18.57 14.40 15.52
N GLU A 205 19.82 14.85 15.47
CA GLU A 205 20.69 14.92 16.67
C GLU A 205 20.22 16.02 17.66
N ASP A 206 19.38 16.94 17.17
CA ASP A 206 18.77 18.03 17.92
C ASP A 206 17.27 17.72 18.08
N GLU A 207 16.84 17.46 19.33
CA GLU A 207 15.47 17.06 19.65
C GLU A 207 14.46 18.17 19.27
N ASP A 208 14.77 19.44 19.49
CA ASP A 208 13.88 20.55 19.16
C ASP A 208 13.60 20.62 17.65
N LYS A 209 14.61 20.38 16.82
CA LYS A 209 14.46 20.28 15.37
C LYS A 209 13.62 19.07 14.94
N ALA A 210 13.76 17.93 15.61
CA ALA A 210 12.93 16.75 15.34
C ALA A 210 11.47 17.04 15.69
N VAL A 211 11.20 17.68 16.81
CA VAL A 211 9.85 18.09 17.25
C VAL A 211 9.25 19.12 16.28
N GLU A 212 10.01 20.15 15.88
CA GLU A 212 9.54 21.16 14.91
C GLU A 212 9.17 20.48 13.56
N ALA A 213 10.02 19.58 13.07
CA ALA A 213 9.76 18.82 11.86
C ALA A 213 8.49 17.94 12.00
N ALA A 214 8.30 17.31 13.15
CA ALA A 214 7.11 16.51 13.45
C ALA A 214 5.83 17.37 13.46
N ILE A 215 5.83 18.50 14.13
CA ILE A 215 4.70 19.44 14.15
C ILE A 215 4.34 19.89 12.73
N LYS A 216 5.34 20.29 11.94
CA LYS A 216 5.15 20.70 10.55
C LYS A 216 4.62 19.56 9.67
N GLY A 217 5.22 18.37 9.78
CA GLY A 217 4.86 17.20 8.98
C GLY A 217 3.48 16.65 9.29
N LEU A 218 3.04 16.71 10.57
CA LEU A 218 1.76 16.17 11.02
C LEU A 218 0.61 17.18 10.97
N SER A 219 0.89 18.47 10.83
CA SER A 219 -0.14 19.51 10.83
C SER A 219 -1.23 19.32 9.78
N GLY A 220 -0.90 18.70 8.64
CA GLY A 220 -1.85 18.34 7.59
C GLY A 220 -2.84 17.25 8.03
N TYR A 221 -2.37 16.27 8.79
CA TYR A 221 -3.22 15.17 9.28
C TYR A 221 -4.16 15.60 10.40
N ALA A 222 -3.74 16.56 11.25
CA ALA A 222 -4.58 17.12 12.31
C ALA A 222 -5.82 17.89 11.79
N ARG A 223 -5.86 18.19 10.49
CA ARG A 223 -6.98 18.88 9.81
C ARG A 223 -7.87 17.92 9.00
N LEU A 224 -7.53 16.66 8.93
CA LEU A 224 -8.38 15.65 8.29
C LEU A 224 -9.54 15.30 9.22
N PRO A 225 -10.77 15.15 8.69
CA PRO A 225 -11.94 14.77 9.48
C PRO A 225 -11.83 13.35 10.03
#